data_7cf3f49738c256b4d611b2f788fef812
#
_entry.id   7cf3f49738c256b4d611b2f788fef812
#
_cell.length_a   1.000
_cell.length_b   1.000
_cell.length_c   1.000
_cell.angle_alpha   90.00
_cell.angle_beta   90.00
_cell.angle_gamma   90.00
#
_symmetry.space_group_name_H-M   'P 1'
#
loop_
_entity.id
_entity.type
_entity.pdbx_description
1 polymer ?
#
loop_
_entity_poly.entity_id
_entity_poly.type
_entity_poly.pdbx_seq_one_letter_code
_entity_poly.pdbx_strand_id
1 'polypeptide(L)'
;MADRKVFAAALLTAVLLLAGAFELPRFFFFFELAKSTIYFGIAMLVFYGEDRYAYVLGMVTPILWFAVDMLVGTFFHDFRVLGDFVSGNSIAAFDTPVHALARIAAIGLLVASIQAWRKTVPERIVGKTFWAGLAVSLVYVGVLTGWYFSAFSAVTRIP
;
A
#
# COMPACT_ATOMS: atom_id res chain seq x y z
N MET A 1 -4.34 -1.96 -22.62
CA MET A 1 -3.42 -2.96 -22.02
C MET A 1 -2.61 -2.43 -20.82
N ALA A 2 -2.33 -1.14 -20.73
CA ALA A 2 -1.66 -0.53 -19.56
C ALA A 2 -2.53 -0.64 -18.30
N ASP A 3 -3.82 -0.41 -18.43
CA ASP A 3 -4.82 -0.47 -17.36
C ASP A 3 -4.91 -1.83 -16.68
N ARG A 4 -4.80 -2.92 -17.45
CA ARG A 4 -4.80 -4.28 -16.89
C ARG A 4 -3.63 -4.53 -15.95
N LYS A 5 -2.46 -3.91 -16.19
CA LYS A 5 -1.30 -4.03 -15.31
C LYS A 5 -1.52 -3.28 -14.00
N VAL A 6 -2.09 -2.06 -14.08
CA VAL A 6 -2.44 -1.27 -12.89
C VAL A 6 -3.50 -2.00 -12.07
N PHE A 7 -4.57 -2.48 -12.72
CA PHE A 7 -5.61 -3.28 -12.08
C PHE A 7 -5.04 -4.50 -11.35
N ALA A 8 -4.25 -5.32 -12.07
CA ALA A 8 -3.68 -6.55 -11.51
C ALA A 8 -2.72 -6.26 -10.34
N ALA A 9 -1.87 -5.24 -10.47
CA ALA A 9 -0.93 -4.87 -9.41
C ALA A 9 -1.66 -4.30 -8.18
N ALA A 10 -2.69 -3.48 -8.37
CA ALA A 10 -3.51 -2.94 -7.28
C ALA A 10 -4.25 -4.08 -6.56
N LEU A 11 -4.90 -4.97 -7.29
CA LEU A 11 -5.60 -6.11 -6.73
C LEU A 11 -4.65 -7.06 -5.99
N LEU A 12 -3.48 -7.36 -6.57
CA LEU A 12 -2.47 -8.19 -5.91
C LEU A 12 -1.98 -7.57 -4.61
N THR A 13 -1.69 -6.27 -4.61
CA THR A 13 -1.30 -5.55 -3.39
C THR A 13 -2.38 -5.63 -2.33
N ALA A 14 -3.65 -5.38 -2.70
CA ALA A 14 -4.78 -5.45 -1.78
C ALA A 14 -4.94 -6.85 -1.19
N VAL A 15 -4.87 -7.90 -2.01
CA VAL A 15 -5.01 -9.29 -1.56
C VAL A 15 -3.87 -9.72 -0.64
N LEU A 16 -2.63 -9.33 -0.95
CA LEU A 16 -1.48 -9.64 -0.10
C LEU A 16 -1.55 -8.92 1.26
N LEU A 17 -1.95 -7.63 1.29
CA LEU A 17 -2.17 -6.92 2.54
C LEU A 17 -3.30 -7.57 3.36
N LEU A 18 -4.37 -7.96 2.70
CA LEU A 18 -5.47 -8.66 3.35
C LEU A 18 -5.03 -10.03 3.90
N ALA A 19 -4.25 -10.80 3.12
CA ALA A 19 -3.70 -12.07 3.58
C ALA A 19 -2.79 -11.91 4.80
N GLY A 20 -1.88 -10.91 4.75
CA GLY A 20 -1.01 -10.58 5.88
C GLY A 20 -1.79 -10.13 7.13
N ALA A 21 -2.93 -9.45 6.95
CA ALA A 21 -3.77 -9.03 8.05
C ALA A 21 -4.28 -10.21 8.90
N PHE A 22 -4.59 -11.35 8.29
CA PHE A 22 -5.08 -12.54 9.01
C PHE A 22 -4.02 -13.20 9.90
N GLU A 23 -2.74 -12.93 9.68
CA GLU A 23 -1.63 -13.46 10.47
C GLU A 23 -1.29 -12.57 11.68
N LEU A 24 -1.88 -11.38 11.76
CA LEU A 24 -1.59 -10.39 12.79
C LEU A 24 -2.61 -10.41 13.94
N PRO A 25 -2.23 -9.95 15.15
CA PRO A 25 -3.16 -9.69 16.25
C PRO A 25 -4.29 -8.75 15.83
N ARG A 26 -5.47 -8.88 16.46
CA ARG A 26 -6.72 -8.15 16.09
C ARG A 26 -6.55 -6.65 15.84
N PHE A 27 -5.71 -5.99 16.61
CA PHE A 27 -5.45 -4.56 16.44
C PHE A 27 -4.81 -4.25 15.07
N PHE A 28 -3.77 -4.98 14.72
CA PHE A 28 -3.06 -4.81 13.44
C PHE A 28 -3.89 -5.33 12.26
N PHE A 29 -4.76 -6.33 12.48
CA PHE A 29 -5.69 -6.81 11.46
C PHE A 29 -6.53 -5.68 10.87
N PHE A 30 -7.18 -4.87 11.71
CA PHE A 30 -8.01 -3.76 11.22
C PHE A 30 -7.21 -2.68 10.50
N PHE A 31 -5.96 -2.45 10.93
CA PHE A 31 -5.06 -1.51 10.28
C PHE A 31 -4.67 -1.97 8.87
N GLU A 32 -4.24 -3.24 8.73
CA GLU A 32 -3.87 -3.80 7.43
C GLU A 32 -5.10 -3.97 6.52
N LEU A 33 -6.25 -4.32 7.07
CA LEU A 33 -7.52 -4.33 6.33
C LEU A 33 -7.84 -2.94 5.78
N ALA A 34 -7.74 -1.90 6.61
CA ALA A 34 -7.93 -0.53 6.16
C ALA A 34 -6.89 -0.16 5.10
N LYS A 35 -5.59 -0.48 5.27
CA LYS A 35 -4.55 -0.27 4.24
C LYS A 35 -4.92 -0.93 2.90
N SER A 36 -5.48 -2.14 2.91
CA SER A 36 -5.86 -2.85 1.69
C SER A 36 -6.97 -2.15 0.90
N THR A 37 -7.87 -1.43 1.60
CA THR A 37 -9.07 -0.85 1.01
C THR A 37 -8.77 0.17 -0.09
N ILE A 38 -7.72 1.00 0.04
CA ILE A 38 -7.38 1.98 -0.98
C ILE A 38 -6.89 1.30 -2.27
N TYR A 39 -6.20 0.16 -2.16
CA TYR A 39 -5.74 -0.59 -3.32
C TYR A 39 -6.90 -1.29 -4.04
N PHE A 40 -7.89 -1.79 -3.31
CA PHE A 40 -9.16 -2.21 -3.91
C PHE A 40 -9.85 -1.03 -4.61
N GLY A 41 -9.87 0.15 -3.99
CA GLY A 41 -10.41 1.36 -4.60
C GLY A 41 -9.70 1.71 -5.92
N ILE A 42 -8.37 1.61 -5.99
CA ILE A 42 -7.60 1.83 -7.22
C ILE A 42 -8.01 0.81 -8.30
N ALA A 43 -8.13 -0.48 -7.95
CA ALA A 43 -8.57 -1.50 -8.88
C ALA A 43 -10.00 -1.21 -9.40
N MET A 44 -10.91 -0.80 -8.52
CA MET A 44 -12.29 -0.43 -8.89
C MET A 44 -12.32 0.80 -9.82
N LEU A 45 -11.50 1.82 -9.58
CA LEU A 45 -11.41 2.98 -10.46
C LEU A 45 -10.98 2.58 -11.88
N VAL A 46 -9.99 1.69 -12.01
CA VAL A 46 -9.61 1.14 -13.32
C VAL A 46 -10.77 0.36 -13.96
N PHE A 47 -11.48 -0.44 -13.16
CA PHE A 47 -12.60 -1.24 -13.64
C PHE A 47 -13.75 -0.36 -14.19
N TYR A 48 -14.01 0.77 -13.56
CA TYR A 48 -15.05 1.72 -13.98
C TYR A 48 -14.59 2.74 -15.04
N GLY A 49 -13.32 2.68 -15.48
CA GLY A 49 -12.78 3.58 -16.51
C GLY A 49 -12.33 4.95 -16.00
N GLU A 50 -12.19 5.12 -14.69
CA GLU A 50 -11.65 6.34 -14.06
C GLU A 50 -10.11 6.26 -13.97
N ASP A 51 -9.48 5.92 -15.07
CA ASP A 51 -8.07 5.53 -15.16
C ASP A 51 -7.12 6.60 -14.67
N ARG A 52 -7.40 7.89 -14.94
CA ARG A 52 -6.53 9.00 -14.53
C ARG A 52 -6.38 9.09 -13.01
N TYR A 53 -7.50 8.95 -12.28
CA TYR A 53 -7.47 8.92 -10.82
C TYR A 53 -6.77 7.68 -10.29
N ALA A 54 -7.05 6.52 -10.88
CA ALA A 54 -6.41 5.27 -10.52
C ALA A 54 -4.88 5.34 -10.65
N TYR A 55 -4.36 5.94 -11.75
CA TYR A 55 -2.92 6.07 -11.94
C TYR A 55 -2.29 7.01 -10.91
N VAL A 56 -2.92 8.15 -10.61
CA VAL A 56 -2.40 9.07 -9.60
C VAL A 56 -2.38 8.41 -8.21
N LEU A 57 -3.49 7.78 -7.80
CA LEU A 57 -3.55 7.05 -6.54
C LEU A 57 -2.53 5.91 -6.50
N GLY A 58 -2.39 5.17 -7.60
CA GLY A 58 -1.40 4.08 -7.73
C GLY A 58 0.05 4.56 -7.73
N MET A 59 0.33 5.83 -8.01
CA MET A 59 1.64 6.45 -7.86
C MET A 59 1.85 6.98 -6.43
N VAL A 60 0.92 7.77 -5.93
CA VAL A 60 1.09 8.55 -4.70
C VAL A 60 0.94 7.68 -3.46
N THR A 61 -0.06 6.81 -3.41
CA THR A 61 -0.34 6.00 -2.21
C THR A 61 0.81 5.10 -1.80
N PRO A 62 1.44 4.30 -2.72
CA PRO A 62 2.60 3.50 -2.36
C PRO A 62 3.77 4.33 -1.84
N ILE A 63 4.05 5.50 -2.46
CA ILE A 63 5.13 6.38 -2.03
C ILE A 63 4.92 6.85 -0.59
N LEU A 64 3.69 7.29 -0.26
CA LEU A 64 3.36 7.74 1.08
C LEU A 64 3.49 6.60 2.11
N TRP A 65 3.00 5.40 1.78
CA TRP A 65 3.15 4.25 2.67
C TRP A 65 4.61 3.85 2.86
N PHE A 66 5.42 3.84 1.79
CA PHE A 66 6.86 3.56 1.91
C PHE A 66 7.56 4.59 2.80
N ALA A 67 7.18 5.87 2.70
CA ALA A 67 7.73 6.90 3.58
C ALA A 67 7.37 6.62 5.05
N VAL A 68 6.12 6.29 5.36
CA VAL A 68 5.67 5.92 6.71
C VAL A 68 6.40 4.67 7.20
N ASP A 69 6.45 3.62 6.39
CA ASP A 69 7.09 2.35 6.73
C ASP A 69 8.60 2.50 6.96
N MET A 70 9.28 3.40 6.21
CA MET A 70 10.70 3.74 6.45
C MET A 70 10.89 4.49 7.77
N LEU A 71 10.01 5.44 8.09
CA LEU A 71 10.07 6.19 9.35
C LEU A 71 9.85 5.31 10.57
N VAL A 72 8.98 4.31 10.45
CA VAL A 72 8.69 3.34 11.53
C VAL A 72 9.70 2.19 11.56
N GLY A 73 10.49 2.00 10.50
CA GLY A 73 11.49 0.94 10.37
C GLY A 73 10.94 -0.40 9.87
N THR A 74 9.64 -0.53 9.62
CA THR A 74 9.00 -1.78 9.16
C THR A 74 9.41 -2.14 7.74
N PHE A 75 9.75 -1.17 6.90
CA PHE A 75 10.14 -1.41 5.52
C PHE A 75 11.32 -2.39 5.41
N PHE A 76 12.41 -2.11 6.10
CA PHE A 76 13.62 -2.96 6.07
C PHE A 76 13.44 -4.26 6.85
N HIS A 77 12.63 -4.23 7.92
CA HIS A 77 12.30 -5.41 8.69
C HIS A 77 11.62 -6.48 7.83
N ASP A 78 10.61 -6.13 7.05
CA ASP A 78 9.87 -7.06 6.21
C ASP A 78 10.75 -7.70 5.12
N PHE A 79 11.66 -6.94 4.51
CA PHE A 79 12.61 -7.52 3.54
C PHE A 79 13.63 -8.46 4.20
N ARG A 80 14.02 -8.20 5.45
CA ARG A 80 14.86 -9.13 6.23
C ARG A 80 14.10 -10.43 6.49
N VAL A 81 12.85 -10.35 6.94
CA VAL A 81 11.99 -11.53 7.16
C VAL A 81 11.86 -12.36 5.88
N LEU A 82 11.66 -11.72 4.73
CA LEU A 82 11.62 -12.42 3.45
C LEU A 82 12.97 -13.11 3.14
N GLY A 83 14.10 -12.44 3.40
CA GLY A 83 15.43 -13.02 3.23
C GLY A 83 15.66 -14.25 4.12
N ASP A 84 15.27 -14.17 5.39
CA ASP A 84 15.35 -15.27 6.33
C ASP A 84 14.47 -16.44 5.90
N PHE A 85 13.24 -16.18 5.46
CA PHE A 85 12.33 -17.20 4.93
C PHE A 85 12.93 -17.93 3.72
N VAL A 86 13.45 -17.20 2.74
CA VAL A 86 14.07 -17.78 1.53
C VAL A 86 15.33 -18.57 1.86
N SER A 87 16.08 -18.14 2.88
CA SER A 87 17.29 -18.83 3.36
C SER A 87 17.01 -20.03 4.27
N GLY A 88 15.75 -20.32 4.58
CA GLY A 88 15.35 -21.42 5.47
C GLY A 88 15.62 -21.15 6.94
N ASN A 89 15.87 -19.90 7.32
CA ASN A 89 16.03 -19.52 8.72
C ASN A 89 14.68 -19.49 9.44
N SER A 90 14.71 -19.66 10.77
CA SER A 90 13.50 -19.49 11.60
C SER A 90 13.09 -18.00 11.64
N ILE A 91 11.83 -17.73 11.37
CA ILE A 91 11.22 -16.40 11.52
C ILE A 91 10.40 -16.35 12.81
N ALA A 92 10.25 -15.17 13.40
CA ALA A 92 9.47 -15.00 14.62
C ALA A 92 7.98 -15.29 14.38
N ALA A 93 7.25 -15.65 15.44
CA ALA A 93 5.88 -16.17 15.35
C ALA A 93 4.86 -15.22 14.68
N PHE A 94 5.13 -13.92 14.68
CA PHE A 94 4.26 -12.90 14.04
C PHE A 94 4.86 -12.27 12.78
N ASP A 95 6.07 -12.70 12.38
CA ASP A 95 6.69 -12.25 11.16
C ASP A 95 6.21 -13.09 9.99
N THR A 96 5.86 -12.42 8.88
CA THR A 96 5.42 -13.10 7.66
C THR A 96 6.07 -12.49 6.43
N PRO A 97 6.52 -13.31 5.47
CA PRO A 97 7.05 -12.81 4.20
C PRO A 97 5.98 -12.13 3.33
N VAL A 98 4.69 -12.30 3.67
CA VAL A 98 3.56 -11.74 2.90
C VAL A 98 3.61 -10.21 2.86
N HIS A 99 4.03 -9.56 3.95
CA HIS A 99 4.17 -8.09 3.97
C HIS A 99 5.24 -7.60 2.99
N ALA A 100 6.37 -8.28 2.89
CA ALA A 100 7.39 -7.94 1.89
C ALA A 100 6.88 -8.15 0.45
N LEU A 101 6.13 -9.22 0.21
CA LEU A 101 5.48 -9.47 -1.10
C LEU A 101 4.46 -8.38 -1.43
N ALA A 102 3.68 -7.92 -0.45
CA ALA A 102 2.75 -6.80 -0.63
C ALA A 102 3.49 -5.50 -1.01
N ARG A 103 4.67 -5.24 -0.43
CA ARG A 103 5.51 -4.08 -0.80
C ARG A 103 6.05 -4.21 -2.22
N ILE A 104 6.50 -5.40 -2.62
CA ILE A 104 6.95 -5.67 -4.01
C ILE A 104 5.79 -5.44 -4.98
N ALA A 105 4.59 -5.92 -4.67
CA ALA A 105 3.40 -5.67 -5.49
C ALA A 105 3.06 -4.17 -5.57
N ALA A 106 3.19 -3.42 -4.47
CA ALA A 106 2.98 -1.98 -4.44
C ALA A 106 4.03 -1.21 -5.26
N ILE A 107 5.30 -1.67 -5.29
CA ILE A 107 6.33 -1.15 -6.21
C ILE A 107 5.91 -1.43 -7.66
N GLY A 108 5.43 -2.62 -7.94
CA GLY A 108 4.88 -2.99 -9.25
C GLY A 108 3.72 -2.08 -9.67
N LEU A 109 2.81 -1.78 -8.74
CA LEU A 109 1.72 -0.83 -8.96
C LEU A 109 2.22 0.58 -9.29
N LEU A 110 3.18 1.09 -8.52
CA LEU A 110 3.80 2.39 -8.76
C LEU A 110 4.38 2.47 -10.17
N VAL A 111 5.20 1.49 -10.57
CA VAL A 111 5.82 1.43 -11.90
C VAL A 111 4.76 1.30 -13.00
N ALA A 112 3.76 0.43 -12.83
CA ALA A 112 2.67 0.24 -13.79
C ALA A 112 1.87 1.54 -13.97
N SER A 113 1.57 2.26 -12.87
CA SER A 113 0.82 3.52 -12.90
C SER A 113 1.59 4.63 -13.60
N ILE A 114 2.91 4.76 -13.36
CA ILE A 114 3.77 5.72 -14.08
C ILE A 114 3.79 5.40 -15.58
N GLN A 115 3.94 4.13 -15.94
CA GLN A 115 3.96 3.71 -17.35
C GLN A 115 2.61 3.94 -18.03
N ALA A 116 1.51 3.64 -17.34
CA ALA A 116 0.16 3.87 -17.83
C ALA A 116 -0.10 5.37 -18.05
N TRP A 117 0.21 6.21 -17.06
CA TRP A 117 0.10 7.65 -17.17
C TRP A 117 0.82 8.22 -18.39
N ARG A 118 2.11 7.86 -18.54
CA ARG A 118 2.93 8.34 -19.66
C ARG A 118 2.41 7.93 -21.04
N LYS A 119 1.68 6.81 -21.14
CA LYS A 119 1.16 6.28 -22.41
C LYS A 119 -0.23 6.80 -22.76
N THR A 120 -1.06 7.07 -21.76
CA THR A 120 -2.49 7.31 -21.98
C THR A 120 -2.91 8.75 -21.70
N VAL A 121 -2.15 9.48 -20.87
CA VAL A 121 -2.49 10.83 -20.47
C VAL A 121 -1.54 11.84 -21.13
N PRO A 122 -2.01 12.65 -22.10
CA PRO A 122 -1.18 13.64 -22.80
C PRO A 122 -0.87 14.86 -21.95
N GLU A 123 -1.58 15.04 -20.83
CA GLU A 123 -1.43 16.18 -19.94
C GLU A 123 -0.19 16.06 -19.05
N ARG A 124 0.33 17.22 -18.59
CA ARG A 124 1.38 17.24 -17.57
C ARG A 124 0.91 16.51 -16.33
N ILE A 125 1.82 15.76 -15.67
CA ILE A 125 1.52 15.01 -14.45
C ILE A 125 0.85 15.90 -13.38
N VAL A 126 1.30 17.15 -13.27
CA VAL A 126 0.79 18.11 -12.29
C VAL A 126 -0.41 18.85 -12.85
N GLY A 127 -1.60 18.29 -12.66
CA GLY A 127 -2.90 18.86 -13.02
C GLY A 127 -3.91 18.75 -11.89
N LYS A 128 -5.17 19.13 -12.12
CA LYS A 128 -6.25 19.04 -11.11
C LYS A 128 -6.42 17.61 -10.58
N THR A 129 -6.34 16.61 -11.46
CA THR A 129 -6.45 15.19 -11.12
C THR A 129 -5.30 14.75 -10.17
N PHE A 130 -4.07 15.24 -10.42
CA PHE A 130 -2.94 14.96 -9.55
C PHE A 130 -3.16 15.50 -8.14
N TRP A 131 -3.56 16.77 -8.02
CA TRP A 131 -3.80 17.38 -6.72
C TRP A 131 -4.94 16.72 -5.96
N ALA A 132 -6.02 16.32 -6.66
CA ALA A 132 -7.11 15.58 -6.06
C ALA A 132 -6.65 14.21 -5.55
N GLY A 133 -5.92 13.44 -6.36
CA GLY A 133 -5.39 12.14 -5.95
C GLY A 133 -4.36 12.25 -4.81
N LEU A 134 -3.50 13.28 -4.85
CA LEU A 134 -2.57 13.57 -3.76
C LEU A 134 -3.32 13.89 -2.46
N ALA A 135 -4.34 14.74 -2.51
CA ALA A 135 -5.14 15.09 -1.34
C ALA A 135 -5.84 13.86 -0.75
N VAL A 136 -6.46 13.03 -1.58
CA VAL A 136 -7.11 11.78 -1.15
C VAL A 136 -6.10 10.85 -0.47
N SER A 137 -4.93 10.63 -1.10
CA SER A 137 -3.89 9.77 -0.53
C SER A 137 -3.34 10.31 0.78
N LEU A 138 -3.08 11.62 0.88
CA LEU A 138 -2.58 12.26 2.11
C LEU A 138 -3.60 12.16 3.25
N VAL A 139 -4.87 12.44 2.99
CA VAL A 139 -5.93 12.32 4.00
C VAL A 139 -6.04 10.86 4.44
N TYR A 140 -6.07 9.94 3.50
CA TYR A 140 -6.21 8.52 3.81
C TYR A 140 -5.03 8.00 4.65
N VAL A 141 -3.81 8.19 4.19
CA VAL A 141 -2.60 7.74 4.89
C VAL A 141 -2.46 8.47 6.23
N GLY A 142 -2.72 9.79 6.27
CA GLY A 142 -2.66 10.60 7.49
C GLY A 142 -3.66 10.15 8.56
N VAL A 143 -4.91 9.88 8.17
CA VAL A 143 -5.94 9.39 9.10
C VAL A 143 -5.57 8.01 9.66
N LEU A 144 -5.15 7.09 8.80
CA LEU A 144 -4.78 5.74 9.25
C LEU A 144 -3.53 5.76 10.13
N THR A 145 -2.52 6.54 9.76
CA THR A 145 -1.30 6.68 10.56
C THR A 145 -1.60 7.33 11.92
N GLY A 146 -2.40 8.40 11.93
CA GLY A 146 -2.85 9.05 13.16
C GLY A 146 -3.65 8.12 14.06
N TRP A 147 -4.57 7.34 13.49
CA TRP A 147 -5.31 6.32 14.22
C TRP A 147 -4.39 5.25 14.81
N TYR A 148 -3.44 4.72 14.03
CA TYR A 148 -2.47 3.74 14.48
C TYR A 148 -1.66 4.24 15.68
N PHE A 149 -1.07 5.44 15.58
CA PHE A 149 -0.27 6.00 16.68
C PHE A 149 -1.10 6.32 17.91
N SER A 150 -2.33 6.82 17.76
CA SER A 150 -3.21 7.11 18.88
C SER A 150 -3.59 5.83 19.64
N ALA A 151 -3.93 4.78 18.92
CA ALA A 151 -4.31 3.50 19.51
C ALA A 151 -3.10 2.80 20.15
N PHE A 152 -1.92 2.84 19.52
CA PHE A 152 -0.69 2.30 20.08
C PHE A 152 -0.29 3.02 21.38
N SER A 153 -0.38 4.33 21.41
CA SER A 153 -0.09 5.11 22.63
C SER A 153 -1.08 4.85 23.78
N ALA A 154 -2.32 4.50 23.46
CA ALA A 154 -3.31 4.11 24.47
C ALA A 154 -2.97 2.74 25.11
N VAL A 155 -2.52 1.78 24.30
CA VAL A 155 -2.12 0.43 24.78
C VAL A 155 -0.86 0.48 25.65
N THR A 156 0.11 1.33 25.31
CA THR A 156 1.37 1.46 26.06
C THR A 156 1.27 2.25 27.35
N ARG A 157 0.14 2.93 27.60
CA ARG A 157 -0.12 3.70 28.85
C ARG A 157 -0.89 2.90 29.90
N ILE A 158 -1.26 1.66 29.63
CA ILE A 158 -1.87 0.80 30.65
C ILE A 158 -0.74 0.28 31.56
N PRO A 159 -0.72 0.64 32.88
CA PRO A 159 0.32 0.26 33.82
C PRO A 159 0.33 -1.25 34.11
#